data_882a1348b85366cfe82eefc8f3eec266
#
_entry.id   882a1348b85366cfe82eefc8f3eec266
#
_cell.length_a   1.000
_cell.length_b   1.000
_cell.length_c   1.000
_cell.angle_alpha   90.00
_cell.angle_beta   90.00
_cell.angle_gamma   90.00
#
_symmetry.space_group_name_H-M   'P 1'
#
loop_
_entity.id
_entity.type
_entity.pdbx_description
1 polymer ?
#
loop_
_entity_poly.entity_id
_entity_poly.type
_entity_poly.pdbx_seq_one_letter_code
_entity_poly.pdbx_strand_id
1 'polypeptide(L)'
;MATTKTTKAKKDIQQDITNAIIAMIEAGQKNGGKLWDNAAGVGVFRPTNAVTGKPYSGVNRFHLAMVAMSYAYPENKWVTYKQAQAEGWQVRKGEKSVGCCYYSSYVKEDKKTGEEETKLFLKSFNVFNVSQLDGYVATVDEDAPIMTTAENCELIQTILANTDVKFMPEMGNEAFYSPSHDAIQMPPKQCFTSNNAYYSVMLHELTHSTLHDSRLGRGAAYRELYKTRTESYAREELVAELGAAFLGAEIGCLQENLEFHASYIDSWLGALKSDKKAIFKACADAQKAADFIMQNWVNDKAAATDTDAEQAAA
;
A
#
# COMPACT_ATOMS: atom_id res chain seq x y z
N MET A 1 51.78 -16.75 -3.70
CA MET A 1 50.71 -16.29 -2.77
C MET A 1 49.41 -16.20 -3.55
N ALA A 2 48.46 -17.08 -3.29
CA ALA A 2 47.19 -17.09 -3.99
C ALA A 2 46.24 -16.07 -3.33
N THR A 3 45.89 -15.03 -4.04
CA THR A 3 44.89 -14.04 -3.62
C THR A 3 43.49 -14.67 -3.68
N THR A 4 42.95 -15.05 -2.53
CA THR A 4 41.55 -15.48 -2.36
C THR A 4 40.65 -14.29 -2.68
N LYS A 5 39.99 -14.33 -3.87
CA LYS A 5 38.90 -13.44 -4.20
C LYS A 5 37.70 -13.77 -3.28
N THR A 6 37.52 -12.97 -2.24
CA THR A 6 36.28 -12.97 -1.45
C THR A 6 35.13 -12.54 -2.36
N THR A 7 34.33 -13.47 -2.83
CA THR A 7 33.06 -13.19 -3.51
C THR A 7 32.15 -12.49 -2.48
N LYS A 8 31.89 -11.19 -2.65
CA LYS A 8 30.86 -10.48 -1.89
C LYS A 8 29.53 -11.25 -2.06
N ALA A 9 28.95 -11.69 -0.95
CA ALA A 9 27.64 -12.31 -0.96
C ALA A 9 26.65 -11.40 -1.72
N LYS A 10 25.87 -11.98 -2.63
CA LYS A 10 24.89 -11.24 -3.43
C LYS A 10 23.86 -10.65 -2.46
N LYS A 11 23.71 -9.32 -2.47
CA LYS A 11 22.80 -8.60 -1.59
C LYS A 11 21.37 -9.09 -1.85
N ASP A 12 20.70 -9.59 -0.79
CA ASP A 12 19.30 -10.04 -0.87
C ASP A 12 18.35 -8.90 -0.48
N ILE A 13 17.96 -8.12 -1.48
CA ILE A 13 17.11 -6.94 -1.26
C ILE A 13 15.74 -7.30 -0.67
N GLN A 14 15.19 -8.49 -0.96
CA GLN A 14 13.93 -8.92 -0.34
C GLN A 14 14.10 -9.10 1.17
N GLN A 15 15.17 -9.78 1.57
CA GLN A 15 15.46 -9.96 2.98
C GLN A 15 15.75 -8.64 3.68
N ASP A 16 16.50 -7.73 3.03
CA ASP A 16 16.83 -6.42 3.59
C ASP A 16 15.57 -5.58 3.84
N ILE A 17 14.66 -5.50 2.86
CA ILE A 17 13.38 -4.76 2.99
C ILE A 17 12.50 -5.41 4.06
N THR A 18 12.36 -6.73 4.05
CA THR A 18 11.55 -7.45 5.04
C THR A 18 12.07 -7.23 6.45
N ASN A 19 13.38 -7.32 6.65
CA ASN A 19 13.99 -7.06 7.95
C ASN A 19 13.80 -5.62 8.43
N ALA A 20 13.88 -4.64 7.52
CA ALA A 20 13.64 -3.24 7.84
C ALA A 20 12.19 -3.03 8.30
N ILE A 21 11.23 -3.61 7.60
CA ILE A 21 9.79 -3.54 7.95
C ILE A 21 9.54 -4.22 9.30
N ILE A 22 10.06 -5.43 9.53
CA ILE A 22 9.96 -6.13 10.82
C ILE A 22 10.48 -5.26 11.95
N ALA A 23 11.67 -4.67 11.78
CA ALA A 23 12.28 -3.82 12.82
C ALA A 23 11.42 -2.59 13.14
N MET A 24 10.79 -1.97 12.13
CA MET A 24 9.89 -0.83 12.34
C MET A 24 8.60 -1.25 13.06
N ILE A 25 8.01 -2.40 12.71
CA ILE A 25 6.83 -2.96 13.40
C ILE A 25 7.16 -3.27 14.87
N GLU A 26 8.28 -3.94 15.14
CA GLU A 26 8.73 -4.25 16.51
C GLU A 26 9.02 -2.99 17.33
N ALA A 27 9.55 -1.94 16.71
CA ALA A 27 9.77 -0.66 17.37
C ALA A 27 8.43 0.01 17.74
N GLY A 28 7.44 -0.02 16.85
CA GLY A 28 6.09 0.47 17.10
C GLY A 28 5.39 -0.26 18.25
N GLN A 29 5.51 -1.60 18.32
CA GLN A 29 4.96 -2.40 19.43
C GLN A 29 5.52 -1.93 20.79
N LYS A 30 6.82 -1.65 20.88
CA LYS A 30 7.48 -1.16 22.11
C LYS A 30 6.98 0.23 22.53
N ASN A 31 6.47 1.01 21.60
CA ASN A 31 5.95 2.36 21.81
C ASN A 31 4.41 2.39 22.03
N GLY A 32 3.84 1.33 22.56
CA GLY A 32 2.42 1.26 22.93
C GLY A 32 1.50 0.74 21.83
N GLY A 33 2.04 0.02 20.86
CA GLY A 33 1.26 -0.62 19.78
C GLY A 33 0.92 0.30 18.60
N LYS A 34 1.27 1.57 18.69
CA LYS A 34 1.11 2.51 17.58
C LYS A 34 2.28 2.36 16.63
N LEU A 35 2.03 1.79 15.47
CA LEU A 35 3.05 1.69 14.42
C LEU A 35 3.38 3.06 13.82
N TRP A 36 2.45 4.01 13.93
CA TRP A 36 2.61 5.41 13.55
C TRP A 36 1.74 6.29 14.45
N ASP A 37 2.17 7.52 14.63
CA ASP A 37 1.39 8.54 15.30
C ASP A 37 0.39 9.13 14.30
N ASN A 38 -0.86 9.37 14.72
CA ASN A 38 -1.93 9.98 13.90
C ASN A 38 -1.58 11.39 13.37
N ALA A 39 -0.44 11.95 13.81
CA ALA A 39 0.10 13.22 13.31
C ALA A 39 0.77 13.10 11.92
N ALA A 40 1.01 11.90 11.41
CA ALA A 40 1.47 11.72 10.04
C ALA A 40 0.30 12.00 9.10
N GLY A 41 0.28 13.16 8.50
CA GLY A 41 -0.82 13.68 7.68
C GLY A 41 -1.22 12.76 6.51
N VAL A 42 -2.27 13.15 5.80
CA VAL A 42 -2.67 12.57 4.50
C VAL A 42 -1.46 12.50 3.58
N GLY A 43 -1.39 11.44 2.79
CA GLY A 43 -0.29 11.25 1.85
C GLY A 43 0.91 10.47 2.39
N VAL A 44 0.96 10.14 3.69
CA VAL A 44 2.03 9.26 4.21
C VAL A 44 2.11 7.96 3.43
N PHE A 45 0.97 7.34 3.11
CA PHE A 45 0.93 6.14 2.29
C PHE A 45 0.93 6.37 0.78
N ARG A 46 1.28 7.59 0.33
CA ARG A 46 1.44 7.93 -1.10
C ARG A 46 2.84 8.53 -1.38
N PRO A 47 3.92 7.77 -1.10
CA PRO A 47 5.26 8.23 -1.46
C PRO A 47 5.36 8.45 -2.96
N THR A 48 5.91 9.58 -3.38
CA THR A 48 6.07 9.95 -4.78
C THR A 48 7.52 10.19 -5.14
N ASN A 49 7.85 10.03 -6.42
CA ASN A 49 9.12 10.48 -6.93
C ASN A 49 9.08 12.00 -7.13
N ALA A 50 9.98 12.74 -6.48
CA ALA A 50 9.94 14.21 -6.46
C ALA A 50 10.18 14.85 -7.81
N VAL A 51 10.80 14.14 -8.76
CA VAL A 51 11.09 14.67 -10.12
C VAL A 51 9.95 14.37 -11.10
N THR A 52 9.39 13.14 -11.00
CA THR A 52 8.39 12.69 -11.98
C THR A 52 6.96 12.80 -11.50
N GLY A 53 6.73 13.08 -10.21
CA GLY A 53 5.41 13.05 -9.57
C GLY A 53 4.79 11.66 -9.43
N LYS A 54 5.40 10.62 -10.03
CA LYS A 54 4.82 9.28 -10.04
C LYS A 54 4.85 8.65 -8.64
N PRO A 55 3.73 8.06 -8.17
CA PRO A 55 3.70 7.35 -6.90
C PRO A 55 4.50 6.05 -6.97
N TYR A 56 5.09 5.66 -5.85
CA TYR A 56 5.61 4.31 -5.65
C TYR A 56 4.47 3.35 -5.35
N SER A 57 4.63 2.07 -5.70
CA SER A 57 3.60 1.05 -5.57
C SER A 57 4.09 -0.18 -4.79
N GLY A 58 3.14 -1.02 -4.34
CA GLY A 58 3.40 -2.28 -3.69
C GLY A 58 4.28 -2.14 -2.44
N VAL A 59 5.30 -3.01 -2.30
CA VAL A 59 6.19 -3.01 -1.13
C VAL A 59 7.00 -1.72 -0.99
N ASN A 60 7.38 -1.07 -2.10
CA ASN A 60 8.09 0.21 -2.02
C ASN A 60 7.20 1.31 -1.43
N ARG A 61 5.92 1.34 -1.79
CA ARG A 61 4.92 2.26 -1.22
C ARG A 61 4.88 2.13 0.30
N PHE A 62 4.69 0.90 0.79
CA PHE A 62 4.64 0.63 2.21
C PHE A 62 5.97 0.93 2.92
N HIS A 63 7.09 0.42 2.39
CA HIS A 63 8.41 0.61 2.98
C HIS A 63 8.79 2.09 3.11
N LEU A 64 8.60 2.88 2.04
CA LEU A 64 8.93 4.30 2.05
C LEU A 64 8.02 5.09 2.99
N ALA A 65 6.73 4.74 3.10
CA ALA A 65 5.83 5.32 4.08
C ALA A 65 6.30 5.05 5.52
N MET A 66 6.64 3.80 5.83
CA MET A 66 7.16 3.42 7.15
C MET A 66 8.45 4.18 7.51
N VAL A 67 9.36 4.32 6.55
CA VAL A 67 10.60 5.09 6.75
C VAL A 67 10.29 6.57 6.97
N ALA A 68 9.41 7.17 6.16
CA ALA A 68 9.02 8.58 6.30
C ALA A 68 8.45 8.86 7.71
N MET A 69 7.59 7.97 8.21
CA MET A 69 7.05 8.08 9.57
C MET A 69 8.13 7.91 10.64
N SER A 70 9.02 6.90 10.50
CA SER A 70 10.06 6.61 11.48
C SER A 70 11.07 7.76 11.65
N TYR A 71 11.31 8.51 10.59
CA TYR A 71 12.21 9.68 10.58
C TYR A 71 11.45 11.01 10.69
N ALA A 72 10.12 10.98 10.80
CA ALA A 72 9.25 12.16 10.82
C ALA A 72 9.56 13.13 9.65
N TYR A 73 9.77 12.59 8.44
CA TYR A 73 10.00 13.42 7.27
C TYR A 73 8.74 14.23 6.94
N PRO A 74 8.86 15.56 6.74
CA PRO A 74 7.71 16.41 6.46
C PRO A 74 7.08 16.15 5.09
N GLU A 75 7.86 15.64 4.13
CA GLU A 75 7.39 15.29 2.79
C GLU A 75 7.73 13.83 2.48
N ASN A 76 6.78 13.11 1.92
CA ASN A 76 7.00 11.72 1.48
C ASN A 76 7.39 11.69 -0.02
N LYS A 77 8.36 12.53 -0.38
CA LYS A 77 8.92 12.65 -1.73
C LYS A 77 10.34 12.09 -1.76
N TRP A 78 10.64 11.35 -2.81
CA TRP A 78 11.85 10.54 -2.90
C TRP A 78 12.51 10.67 -4.26
N VAL A 79 13.84 10.62 -4.29
CA VAL A 79 14.63 10.67 -5.53
C VAL A 79 15.79 9.69 -5.49
N THR A 80 16.21 9.21 -6.66
CA THR A 80 17.50 8.54 -6.79
C THR A 80 18.64 9.57 -6.74
N TYR A 81 19.86 9.14 -6.38
CA TYR A 81 21.02 10.03 -6.39
C TYR A 81 21.23 10.73 -7.75
N LYS A 82 21.04 9.98 -8.85
CA LYS A 82 21.18 10.54 -10.20
C LYS A 82 20.13 11.61 -10.52
N GLN A 83 18.90 11.41 -10.08
CA GLN A 83 17.84 12.41 -10.24
C GLN A 83 18.16 13.66 -9.43
N ALA A 84 18.55 13.51 -8.14
CA ALA A 84 18.95 14.65 -7.33
C ALA A 84 20.07 15.48 -8.00
N GLN A 85 21.10 14.80 -8.51
CA GLN A 85 22.20 15.48 -9.24
C GLN A 85 21.71 16.21 -10.50
N ALA A 86 20.80 15.62 -11.27
CA ALA A 86 20.26 16.23 -12.48
C ALA A 86 19.46 17.49 -12.20
N GLU A 87 18.75 17.54 -11.07
CA GLU A 87 18.03 18.72 -10.58
C GLU A 87 18.92 19.73 -9.85
N GLY A 88 20.23 19.47 -9.75
CA GLY A 88 21.16 20.34 -9.01
C GLY A 88 21.07 20.20 -7.49
N TRP A 89 20.39 19.20 -6.98
CA TRP A 89 20.28 18.92 -5.55
C TRP A 89 21.44 18.04 -5.08
N GLN A 90 21.94 18.30 -3.88
CA GLN A 90 23.06 17.57 -3.31
C GLN A 90 22.64 16.77 -2.09
N VAL A 91 22.81 15.43 -2.14
CA VAL A 91 22.65 14.60 -0.95
C VAL A 91 23.68 14.98 0.11
N ARG A 92 23.21 15.33 1.31
CA ARG A 92 24.09 15.73 2.41
C ARG A 92 25.03 14.60 2.82
N LYS A 93 26.24 14.97 3.25
CA LYS A 93 27.24 14.00 3.69
C LYS A 93 26.76 13.21 4.92
N GLY A 94 26.81 11.89 4.83
CA GLY A 94 26.42 10.99 5.93
C GLY A 94 24.98 10.48 5.83
N GLU A 95 24.16 11.04 4.93
CA GLU A 95 22.80 10.58 4.72
C GLU A 95 22.75 9.16 4.15
N LYS A 96 21.73 8.41 4.55
CA LYS A 96 21.57 7.01 4.15
C LYS A 96 20.38 6.87 3.20
N SER A 97 20.61 6.18 2.10
CA SER A 97 19.55 5.85 1.15
C SER A 97 18.67 4.72 1.64
N VAL A 98 17.44 4.71 1.19
CA VAL A 98 16.48 3.61 1.37
C VAL A 98 16.52 2.71 0.15
N GLY A 99 16.65 1.39 0.39
CA GLY A 99 16.62 0.38 -0.67
C GLY A 99 15.21 0.11 -1.16
N CYS A 100 15.01 0.19 -2.46
CA CYS A 100 13.79 -0.16 -3.17
C CYS A 100 14.07 -1.24 -4.21
N CYS A 101 13.02 -1.83 -4.76
CA CYS A 101 13.14 -2.85 -5.79
C CYS A 101 12.01 -2.79 -6.80
N TYR A 102 12.23 -3.36 -7.97
CA TYR A 102 11.21 -3.61 -8.96
C TYR A 102 11.49 -4.91 -9.71
N TYR A 103 10.42 -5.55 -10.18
CA TYR A 103 10.55 -6.69 -11.07
C TYR A 103 10.83 -6.22 -12.48
N SER A 104 11.82 -6.84 -13.11
CA SER A 104 12.14 -6.67 -14.52
C SER A 104 12.07 -8.03 -15.19
N SER A 105 11.87 -8.06 -16.48
CA SER A 105 11.82 -9.30 -17.26
C SER A 105 12.87 -9.30 -18.36
N TYR A 106 13.28 -10.50 -18.77
CA TYR A 106 14.00 -10.72 -20.00
C TYR A 106 13.50 -12.01 -20.65
N VAL A 107 13.48 -12.01 -21.96
CA VAL A 107 13.14 -13.20 -22.73
C VAL A 107 14.40 -14.05 -22.86
N LYS A 108 14.27 -15.34 -22.52
CA LYS A 108 15.32 -16.34 -22.71
C LYS A 108 14.82 -17.38 -23.69
N GLU A 109 15.49 -17.50 -24.82
CA GLU A 109 15.25 -18.55 -25.77
C GLU A 109 15.91 -19.85 -25.30
N ASP A 110 15.15 -20.94 -25.28
CA ASP A 110 15.72 -22.28 -25.08
C ASP A 110 16.41 -22.72 -26.36
N LYS A 111 17.73 -22.85 -26.29
CA LYS A 111 18.57 -23.20 -27.47
C LYS A 111 18.27 -24.57 -28.05
N LYS A 112 17.50 -25.43 -27.37
CA LYS A 112 17.17 -26.78 -27.83
C LYS A 112 15.79 -26.86 -28.48
N THR A 113 14.83 -26.11 -27.96
CA THR A 113 13.42 -26.14 -28.41
C THR A 113 13.04 -24.92 -29.26
N GLY A 114 13.82 -23.82 -29.18
CA GLY A 114 13.48 -22.54 -29.81
C GLY A 114 12.34 -21.80 -29.09
N GLU A 115 11.86 -22.31 -27.95
CA GLU A 115 10.80 -21.69 -27.19
C GLU A 115 11.33 -20.51 -26.41
N GLU A 116 10.57 -19.41 -26.42
CA GLU A 116 10.86 -18.21 -25.63
C GLU A 116 10.20 -18.29 -24.24
N GLU A 117 11.00 -18.20 -23.19
CA GLU A 117 10.53 -18.12 -21.79
C GLU A 117 10.82 -16.74 -21.22
N THR A 118 9.78 -16.03 -20.76
CA THR A 118 9.95 -14.76 -20.03
C THR A 118 10.35 -15.03 -18.58
N LYS A 119 11.56 -14.65 -18.21
CA LYS A 119 12.07 -14.76 -16.85
C LYS A 119 12.00 -13.44 -16.11
N LEU A 120 11.34 -13.46 -14.94
CA LEU A 120 11.30 -12.32 -14.04
C LEU A 120 12.54 -12.32 -13.13
N PHE A 121 13.10 -11.16 -12.90
CA PHE A 121 14.15 -10.96 -11.93
C PHE A 121 13.99 -9.65 -11.18
N LEU A 122 14.46 -9.62 -9.95
CA LEU A 122 14.35 -8.46 -9.07
C LEU A 122 15.57 -7.57 -9.25
N LYS A 123 15.34 -6.29 -9.56
CA LYS A 123 16.35 -5.23 -9.54
C LYS A 123 16.18 -4.37 -8.29
N SER A 124 17.30 -3.93 -7.71
CA SER A 124 17.32 -2.98 -6.62
C SER A 124 17.78 -1.61 -7.10
N PHE A 125 17.26 -0.57 -6.44
CA PHE A 125 17.71 0.80 -6.57
C PHE A 125 17.63 1.48 -5.21
N ASN A 126 18.27 2.64 -5.07
CA ASN A 126 18.26 3.38 -3.83
C ASN A 126 17.68 4.77 -4.04
N VAL A 127 16.92 5.23 -3.04
CA VAL A 127 16.32 6.57 -3.03
C VAL A 127 16.69 7.31 -1.74
N PHE A 128 16.64 8.63 -1.80
CA PHE A 128 16.79 9.55 -0.69
C PHE A 128 15.50 10.35 -0.54
N ASN A 129 15.09 10.63 0.69
CA ASN A 129 14.02 11.58 0.92
C ASN A 129 14.50 13.00 0.57
N VAL A 130 13.61 13.85 0.08
CA VAL A 130 13.95 15.24 -0.27
C VAL A 130 14.48 16.02 0.92
N SER A 131 14.08 15.67 2.15
CA SER A 131 14.59 16.27 3.39
C SER A 131 16.08 15.97 3.64
N GLN A 132 16.71 15.06 2.90
CA GLN A 132 18.12 14.72 2.98
C GLN A 132 19.00 15.51 1.97
N LEU A 133 18.39 16.45 1.23
CA LEU A 133 19.04 17.16 0.13
C LEU A 133 19.28 18.62 0.47
N ASP A 134 20.43 19.14 0.04
CA ASP A 134 20.68 20.56 -0.08
C ASP A 134 20.24 21.03 -1.46
N GLY A 135 19.68 22.23 -1.56
CA GLY A 135 19.20 22.82 -2.81
C GLY A 135 17.78 22.42 -3.20
N TYR A 136 17.16 21.45 -2.53
CA TYR A 136 15.74 21.18 -2.71
C TYR A 136 14.91 22.28 -2.03
N VAL A 137 13.95 22.83 -2.77
CA VAL A 137 12.95 23.75 -2.23
C VAL A 137 11.63 23.02 -2.22
N ALA A 138 11.01 22.92 -1.05
CA ALA A 138 9.69 22.31 -0.91
C ALA A 138 8.68 23.03 -1.83
N THR A 139 8.09 22.28 -2.72
CA THR A 139 6.99 22.77 -3.54
C THR A 139 5.69 22.47 -2.82
N VAL A 140 4.84 23.49 -2.63
CA VAL A 140 3.45 23.25 -2.26
C VAL A 140 2.85 22.47 -3.44
N ASP A 141 2.41 21.26 -3.17
CA ASP A 141 1.66 20.47 -4.16
C ASP A 141 0.25 21.06 -4.20
N GLU A 142 0.02 21.98 -5.15
CA GLU A 142 -1.28 22.65 -5.28
C GLU A 142 -2.39 21.65 -5.67
N ASP A 143 -2.00 20.50 -6.23
CA ASP A 143 -2.88 19.40 -6.59
C ASP A 143 -2.97 18.33 -5.48
N ALA A 144 -2.30 18.53 -4.33
CA ALA A 144 -2.42 17.59 -3.21
C ALA A 144 -3.88 17.57 -2.74
N PRO A 145 -4.48 16.39 -2.55
CA PRO A 145 -5.86 16.29 -2.09
C PRO A 145 -6.01 17.06 -0.76
N ILE A 146 -6.90 18.05 -0.75
CA ILE A 146 -7.24 18.80 0.45
C ILE A 146 -7.84 17.81 1.46
N MET A 147 -7.32 17.83 2.69
CA MET A 147 -7.89 17.06 3.79
C MET A 147 -9.31 17.54 4.07
N THR A 148 -10.29 16.81 3.58
CA THR A 148 -11.69 17.00 3.97
C THR A 148 -12.07 16.01 5.06
N THR A 149 -13.08 16.32 5.84
CA THR A 149 -13.70 15.29 6.69
C THR A 149 -14.20 14.18 5.78
N ALA A 150 -14.10 12.91 6.19
CA ALA A 150 -14.51 11.79 5.36
C ALA A 150 -15.98 11.89 4.89
N GLU A 151 -16.85 12.58 5.63
CA GLU A 151 -18.23 12.84 5.24
C GLU A 151 -18.36 13.66 3.96
N ASN A 152 -17.45 14.58 3.73
CA ASN A 152 -17.46 15.47 2.57
C ASN A 152 -16.56 14.95 1.45
N CYS A 153 -15.99 13.75 1.60
CA CYS A 153 -15.14 13.17 0.58
C CYS A 153 -15.98 12.65 -0.58
N GLU A 154 -16.02 13.37 -1.68
CA GLU A 154 -16.76 12.99 -2.89
C GLU A 154 -16.35 11.61 -3.41
N LEU A 155 -15.08 11.25 -3.31
CA LEU A 155 -14.59 9.95 -3.76
C LEU A 155 -15.13 8.79 -2.92
N ILE A 156 -15.28 8.95 -1.60
CA ILE A 156 -15.93 7.93 -0.76
C ILE A 156 -17.40 7.77 -1.16
N GLN A 157 -18.12 8.86 -1.34
CA GLN A 157 -19.52 8.80 -1.76
C GLN A 157 -19.65 8.15 -3.15
N THR A 158 -18.73 8.45 -4.06
CA THR A 158 -18.65 7.83 -5.38
C THR A 158 -18.41 6.31 -5.27
N ILE A 159 -17.45 5.88 -4.43
CA ILE A 159 -17.20 4.45 -4.17
C ILE A 159 -18.48 3.78 -3.66
N LEU A 160 -19.15 4.36 -2.65
CA LEU A 160 -20.36 3.80 -2.06
C LEU A 160 -21.54 3.73 -3.02
N ALA A 161 -21.68 4.72 -3.91
CA ALA A 161 -22.73 4.74 -4.91
C ALA A 161 -22.52 3.72 -6.05
N ASN A 162 -21.25 3.39 -6.33
CA ASN A 162 -20.88 2.57 -7.47
C ASN A 162 -20.48 1.13 -7.13
N THR A 163 -20.19 0.85 -5.86
CA THR A 163 -19.83 -0.52 -5.46
C THR A 163 -20.97 -1.51 -5.73
N ASP A 164 -20.61 -2.70 -6.20
CA ASP A 164 -21.50 -3.84 -6.37
C ASP A 164 -21.67 -4.68 -5.07
N VAL A 165 -20.94 -4.31 -4.02
CA VAL A 165 -21.02 -4.97 -2.71
C VAL A 165 -22.29 -4.55 -1.99
N LYS A 166 -23.03 -5.51 -1.46
CA LYS A 166 -24.23 -5.23 -0.66
C LYS A 166 -23.85 -4.77 0.74
N PHE A 167 -24.60 -3.79 1.26
CA PHE A 167 -24.52 -3.43 2.67
C PHE A 167 -25.71 -4.04 3.41
N MET A 168 -25.39 -4.78 4.48
CA MET A 168 -26.42 -5.27 5.41
C MET A 168 -26.92 -4.11 6.29
N PRO A 169 -28.11 -4.23 6.90
CA PRO A 169 -28.56 -3.25 7.86
C PRO A 169 -27.55 -3.03 8.97
N GLU A 170 -27.30 -1.78 9.34
CA GLU A 170 -26.40 -1.44 10.45
C GLU A 170 -26.88 -2.07 11.75
N MET A 171 -26.07 -2.92 12.34
CA MET A 171 -26.41 -3.62 13.59
C MET A 171 -25.16 -4.12 14.31
N GLY A 172 -25.31 -4.39 15.59
CA GLY A 172 -24.23 -4.97 16.40
C GLY A 172 -23.06 -3.99 16.64
N ASN A 173 -21.93 -4.53 17.04
CA ASN A 173 -20.71 -3.79 17.36
C ASN A 173 -19.50 -4.21 16.51
N GLU A 174 -19.72 -5.07 15.52
CA GLU A 174 -18.68 -5.64 14.69
C GLU A 174 -18.86 -5.26 13.21
N ALA A 175 -17.83 -4.81 12.57
CA ALA A 175 -17.74 -4.67 11.14
C ALA A 175 -17.15 -5.95 10.56
N PHE A 176 -17.67 -6.41 9.42
CA PHE A 176 -17.09 -7.53 8.68
C PHE A 176 -17.62 -7.60 7.26
N TYR A 177 -16.79 -8.10 6.36
CA TYR A 177 -17.22 -8.60 5.05
C TYR A 177 -17.57 -10.09 5.13
N SER A 178 -18.74 -10.46 4.64
CA SER A 178 -19.20 -11.85 4.54
C SER A 178 -19.02 -12.39 3.13
N PRO A 179 -18.02 -13.25 2.86
CA PRO A 179 -17.78 -13.79 1.52
C PRO A 179 -18.96 -14.66 1.00
N SER A 180 -19.69 -15.33 1.88
CA SER A 180 -20.83 -16.19 1.52
C SER A 180 -22.06 -15.42 1.08
N HIS A 181 -22.23 -14.18 1.53
CA HIS A 181 -23.34 -13.31 1.20
C HIS A 181 -22.93 -12.20 0.23
N ASP A 182 -21.63 -12.05 -0.02
CA ASP A 182 -21.02 -10.93 -0.73
C ASP A 182 -21.57 -9.60 -0.21
N ALA A 183 -21.46 -9.41 1.09
CA ALA A 183 -22.04 -8.27 1.77
C ALA A 183 -21.20 -7.79 2.95
N ILE A 184 -21.23 -6.50 3.19
CA ILE A 184 -20.57 -5.84 4.32
C ILE A 184 -21.59 -5.52 5.38
N GLN A 185 -21.28 -5.82 6.63
CA GLN A 185 -21.96 -5.29 7.79
C GLN A 185 -21.10 -4.23 8.46
N MET A 186 -21.76 -3.13 8.85
CA MET A 186 -21.15 -2.08 9.67
C MET A 186 -21.95 -1.89 10.95
N PRO A 187 -21.30 -1.58 12.08
CA PRO A 187 -21.99 -1.01 13.25
C PRO A 187 -22.59 0.35 12.90
N PRO A 188 -23.62 0.79 13.63
CA PRO A 188 -24.16 2.13 13.49
C PRO A 188 -23.06 3.18 13.62
N LYS A 189 -23.10 4.22 12.78
CA LYS A 189 -22.06 5.24 12.67
C LYS A 189 -21.74 5.93 14.03
N GLN A 190 -22.73 6.08 14.89
CA GLN A 190 -22.57 6.61 16.26
C GLN A 190 -21.75 5.72 17.20
N CYS A 191 -21.45 4.48 16.83
CA CYS A 191 -20.57 3.60 17.60
C CYS A 191 -19.09 3.92 17.41
N PHE A 192 -18.75 4.78 16.44
CA PHE A 192 -17.38 5.16 16.12
C PHE A 192 -17.02 6.50 16.77
N THR A 193 -15.73 6.68 17.07
CA THR A 193 -15.19 7.90 17.70
C THR A 193 -15.25 9.12 16.77
N SER A 194 -15.26 8.87 15.46
CA SER A 194 -15.32 9.90 14.42
C SER A 194 -15.87 9.33 13.12
N ASN A 195 -16.25 10.20 12.18
CA ASN A 195 -16.59 9.81 10.82
C ASN A 195 -15.42 9.17 10.08
N ASN A 196 -14.21 9.68 10.30
CA ASN A 196 -13.01 9.10 9.72
C ASN A 196 -12.79 7.66 10.20
N ALA A 197 -13.01 7.38 11.50
CA ALA A 197 -12.94 6.05 12.05
C ALA A 197 -13.93 5.09 11.38
N TYR A 198 -15.18 5.53 11.19
CA TYR A 198 -16.20 4.75 10.48
C TYR A 198 -15.77 4.41 9.04
N TYR A 199 -15.33 5.41 8.28
CA TYR A 199 -14.93 5.20 6.89
C TYR A 199 -13.61 4.45 6.74
N SER A 200 -12.68 4.57 7.68
CA SER A 200 -11.46 3.75 7.70
C SER A 200 -11.79 2.26 7.79
N VAL A 201 -12.71 1.90 8.69
CA VAL A 201 -13.18 0.53 8.84
C VAL A 201 -13.94 0.08 7.59
N MET A 202 -14.78 0.95 7.02
CA MET A 202 -15.50 0.64 5.79
C MET A 202 -14.56 0.35 4.62
N LEU A 203 -13.47 1.13 4.45
CA LEU A 203 -12.46 0.90 3.41
C LEU A 203 -11.71 -0.43 3.63
N HIS A 204 -11.53 -0.83 4.90
CA HIS A 204 -10.99 -2.14 5.26
C HIS A 204 -11.92 -3.26 4.77
N GLU A 205 -13.21 -3.18 5.08
CA GLU A 205 -14.20 -4.18 4.66
C GLU A 205 -14.39 -4.21 3.13
N LEU A 206 -14.36 -3.05 2.47
CA LEU A 206 -14.36 -2.95 1.01
C LEU A 206 -13.12 -3.60 0.39
N THR A 207 -11.96 -3.49 1.04
CA THR A 207 -10.74 -4.20 0.59
C THR A 207 -10.93 -5.71 0.69
N HIS A 208 -11.48 -6.22 1.79
CA HIS A 208 -11.86 -7.63 1.92
C HIS A 208 -12.81 -8.08 0.80
N SER A 209 -13.79 -7.26 0.45
CA SER A 209 -14.76 -7.61 -0.58
C SER A 209 -14.10 -7.92 -1.93
N THR A 210 -12.92 -7.38 -2.20
CA THR A 210 -12.16 -7.70 -3.43
C THR A 210 -11.67 -9.15 -3.49
N LEU A 211 -11.78 -9.94 -2.39
CA LEU A 211 -11.55 -11.39 -2.38
C LEU A 211 -12.54 -12.16 -3.26
N HIS A 212 -13.75 -11.65 -3.45
CA HIS A 212 -14.82 -12.34 -4.15
C HIS A 212 -14.42 -12.70 -5.58
N ASP A 213 -14.93 -13.85 -6.06
CA ASP A 213 -14.57 -14.38 -7.37
C ASP A 213 -15.01 -13.47 -8.53
N SER A 214 -16.08 -12.68 -8.35
CA SER A 214 -16.53 -11.68 -9.32
C SER A 214 -15.61 -10.45 -9.42
N ARG A 215 -14.68 -10.26 -8.48
CA ARG A 215 -13.72 -9.15 -8.44
C ARG A 215 -12.30 -9.63 -8.68
N LEU A 216 -11.45 -9.69 -7.66
CA LEU A 216 -10.06 -10.14 -7.83
C LEU A 216 -9.86 -11.65 -7.62
N GLY A 217 -10.87 -12.37 -7.12
CA GLY A 217 -10.86 -13.83 -6.96
C GLY A 217 -9.71 -14.35 -6.07
N ARG A 218 -9.25 -13.56 -5.08
CA ARG A 218 -8.07 -13.90 -4.27
C ARG A 218 -8.32 -15.04 -3.28
N GLY A 219 -9.59 -15.31 -2.93
CA GLY A 219 -9.96 -16.23 -1.87
C GLY A 219 -9.49 -17.68 -2.09
N ALA A 220 -9.55 -18.19 -3.32
CA ALA A 220 -9.09 -19.53 -3.65
C ALA A 220 -7.57 -19.67 -3.50
N ALA A 221 -6.80 -18.70 -4.04
CA ALA A 221 -5.35 -18.68 -3.96
C ALA A 221 -4.86 -18.62 -2.50
N TYR A 222 -5.56 -17.88 -1.64
CA TYR A 222 -5.23 -17.82 -0.21
C TYR A 222 -5.47 -19.15 0.50
N ARG A 223 -6.58 -19.83 0.24
CA ARG A 223 -6.88 -21.15 0.84
C ARG A 223 -5.85 -22.21 0.47
N GLU A 224 -5.35 -22.18 -0.76
CA GLU A 224 -4.41 -23.18 -1.26
C GLU A 224 -2.98 -22.96 -0.74
N LEU A 225 -2.57 -21.68 -0.59
CA LEU A 225 -1.22 -21.33 -0.14
C LEU A 225 -0.99 -21.48 1.36
N TYR A 226 -2.06 -21.45 2.16
CA TYR A 226 -1.96 -21.48 3.63
C TYR A 226 -2.75 -22.65 4.19
N LYS A 227 -2.01 -23.61 4.70
CA LYS A 227 -2.53 -24.88 5.24
C LYS A 227 -3.37 -24.69 6.50
N THR A 228 -3.22 -23.58 7.18
CA THR A 228 -4.02 -23.27 8.37
C THR A 228 -4.96 -22.10 8.10
N ARG A 229 -6.20 -22.20 8.56
CA ARG A 229 -7.19 -21.13 8.45
C ARG A 229 -6.70 -19.84 9.12
N THR A 230 -5.90 -19.96 10.18
CA THR A 230 -5.37 -18.84 10.95
C THR A 230 -4.33 -18.04 10.16
N GLU A 231 -3.41 -18.70 9.44
CA GLU A 231 -2.38 -18.03 8.63
C GLU A 231 -2.98 -17.32 7.41
N SER A 232 -3.95 -17.96 6.75
CA SER A 232 -4.64 -17.33 5.61
C SER A 232 -5.43 -16.11 6.04
N TYR A 233 -6.09 -16.18 7.19
CA TYR A 233 -6.85 -15.09 7.76
C TYR A 233 -5.95 -13.91 8.14
N ALA A 234 -4.90 -14.14 8.94
CA ALA A 234 -3.96 -13.10 9.33
C ALA A 234 -3.33 -12.37 8.13
N ARG A 235 -3.09 -13.08 7.03
CA ARG A 235 -2.54 -12.48 5.81
C ARG A 235 -3.58 -11.64 5.08
N GLU A 236 -4.82 -12.07 5.01
CA GLU A 236 -5.89 -11.27 4.40
C GLU A 236 -6.17 -10.01 5.22
N GLU A 237 -6.13 -10.09 6.55
CA GLU A 237 -6.18 -8.91 7.41
C GLU A 237 -5.07 -7.91 7.07
N LEU A 238 -3.83 -8.39 6.87
CA LEU A 238 -2.73 -7.52 6.46
C LEU A 238 -3.00 -6.87 5.08
N VAL A 239 -3.60 -7.60 4.15
CA VAL A 239 -3.97 -7.03 2.83
C VAL A 239 -5.07 -5.98 2.98
N ALA A 240 -6.07 -6.23 3.83
CA ALA A 240 -7.18 -5.30 4.06
C ALA A 240 -6.71 -4.01 4.74
N GLU A 241 -5.85 -4.12 5.75
CA GLU A 241 -5.26 -2.96 6.41
C GLU A 241 -4.41 -2.11 5.46
N LEU A 242 -3.51 -2.76 4.71
CA LEU A 242 -2.67 -2.06 3.73
C LEU A 242 -3.52 -1.46 2.59
N GLY A 243 -4.56 -2.17 2.13
CA GLY A 243 -5.45 -1.70 1.10
C GLY A 243 -6.25 -0.47 1.54
N ALA A 244 -6.79 -0.49 2.76
CA ALA A 244 -7.46 0.66 3.36
C ALA A 244 -6.52 1.86 3.48
N ALA A 245 -5.27 1.64 3.93
CA ALA A 245 -4.26 2.70 4.02
C ALA A 245 -3.92 3.28 2.64
N PHE A 246 -3.80 2.44 1.62
CA PHE A 246 -3.51 2.88 0.25
C PHE A 246 -4.69 3.65 -0.34
N LEU A 247 -5.92 3.15 -0.16
CA LEU A 247 -7.14 3.86 -0.58
C LEU A 247 -7.27 5.20 0.11
N GLY A 248 -7.15 5.24 1.44
CA GLY A 248 -7.25 6.48 2.20
C GLY A 248 -6.26 7.54 1.72
N ALA A 249 -5.04 7.15 1.33
CA ALA A 249 -4.06 8.06 0.78
C ALA A 249 -4.39 8.55 -0.65
N GLU A 250 -5.06 7.72 -1.48
CA GLU A 250 -5.50 8.14 -2.82
C GLU A 250 -6.70 9.10 -2.77
N ILE A 251 -7.64 8.84 -1.88
CA ILE A 251 -8.87 9.64 -1.76
C ILE A 251 -8.72 10.85 -0.82
N GLY A 252 -7.55 11.05 -0.23
CA GLY A 252 -7.31 12.17 0.68
C GLY A 252 -7.99 12.04 2.04
N CYS A 253 -8.42 10.85 2.46
CA CYS A 253 -9.00 10.60 3.77
C CYS A 253 -7.95 10.29 4.82
N LEU A 254 -8.07 10.94 6.00
CA LEU A 254 -7.33 10.54 7.19
C LEU A 254 -7.75 9.14 7.62
N GLN A 255 -6.79 8.24 7.67
CA GLN A 255 -6.99 6.94 8.29
C GLN A 255 -6.87 7.12 9.80
N GLU A 256 -8.02 7.15 10.49
CA GLU A 256 -8.06 6.99 11.94
C GLU A 256 -8.23 5.50 12.23
N ASN A 257 -7.58 4.98 13.25
CA ASN A 257 -7.60 3.55 13.64
C ASN A 257 -6.86 2.57 12.71
N LEU A 258 -5.81 3.01 12.00
CA LEU A 258 -4.77 2.07 11.58
C LEU A 258 -4.02 1.54 12.83
N GLU A 259 -4.76 1.26 13.89
CA GLU A 259 -4.32 0.34 14.91
C GLU A 259 -4.36 -1.03 14.24
N PHE A 260 -3.23 -1.44 13.66
CA PHE A 260 -3.05 -2.86 13.37
C PHE A 260 -3.52 -3.58 14.61
N HIS A 261 -4.62 -4.31 14.52
CA HIS A 261 -5.20 -4.96 15.67
C HIS A 261 -4.07 -5.69 16.38
N ALA A 262 -3.72 -5.27 17.58
CA ALA A 262 -2.56 -5.78 18.32
C ALA A 262 -2.54 -7.32 18.36
N SER A 263 -3.72 -7.93 18.26
CA SER A 263 -3.93 -9.37 18.13
C SER A 263 -3.33 -10.01 16.87
N TYR A 264 -3.16 -9.26 15.77
CA TYR A 264 -2.63 -9.81 14.51
C TYR A 264 -1.16 -9.50 14.29
N ILE A 265 -0.61 -8.49 14.97
CA ILE A 265 0.79 -8.07 14.79
C ILE A 265 1.75 -9.23 15.02
N ASP A 266 1.54 -10.03 16.06
CA ASP A 266 2.39 -11.18 16.35
C ASP A 266 2.30 -12.26 15.26
N SER A 267 1.10 -12.50 14.72
CA SER A 267 0.88 -13.42 13.62
C SER A 267 1.54 -12.91 12.32
N TRP A 268 1.45 -11.60 12.05
CA TRP A 268 2.12 -10.99 10.90
C TRP A 268 3.64 -11.06 11.03
N LEU A 269 4.19 -10.71 12.21
CA LEU A 269 5.62 -10.83 12.46
C LEU A 269 6.11 -12.28 12.29
N GLY A 270 5.32 -13.26 12.76
CA GLY A 270 5.58 -14.67 12.53
C GLY A 270 5.66 -15.02 11.05
N ALA A 271 4.67 -14.61 10.26
CA ALA A 271 4.64 -14.82 8.82
C ALA A 271 5.79 -14.13 8.09
N LEU A 272 6.10 -12.87 8.45
CA LEU A 272 7.20 -12.10 7.83
C LEU A 272 8.57 -12.69 8.17
N LYS A 273 8.76 -13.20 9.38
CA LYS A 273 10.02 -13.86 9.80
C LYS A 273 10.20 -15.22 9.13
N SER A 274 9.11 -15.91 8.82
CA SER A 274 9.15 -17.23 8.16
C SER A 274 9.31 -17.16 6.64
N ASP A 275 8.76 -16.12 6.00
CA ASP A 275 8.82 -15.94 4.54
C ASP A 275 9.09 -14.47 4.16
N LYS A 276 10.30 -14.19 3.70
CA LYS A 276 10.70 -12.86 3.22
C LYS A 276 9.86 -12.32 2.04
N LYS A 277 9.08 -13.18 1.37
CA LYS A 277 8.19 -12.77 0.28
C LYS A 277 6.79 -12.41 0.77
N ALA A 278 6.46 -12.72 2.03
CA ALA A 278 5.12 -12.52 2.56
C ALA A 278 4.66 -11.06 2.45
N ILE A 279 5.50 -10.10 2.87
CA ILE A 279 5.18 -8.68 2.78
C ILE A 279 5.06 -8.19 1.34
N PHE A 280 5.91 -8.69 0.43
CA PHE A 280 5.85 -8.33 -0.99
C PHE A 280 4.52 -8.73 -1.60
N LYS A 281 4.04 -9.92 -1.26
CA LYS A 281 2.77 -10.44 -1.76
C LYS A 281 1.60 -9.68 -1.14
N ALA A 282 1.61 -9.45 0.17
CA ALA A 282 0.55 -8.68 0.84
C ALA A 282 0.45 -7.26 0.27
N CYS A 283 1.56 -6.55 0.12
CA CYS A 283 1.57 -5.20 -0.48
C CYS A 283 1.12 -5.21 -1.96
N ALA A 284 1.46 -6.25 -2.73
CA ALA A 284 1.02 -6.36 -4.12
C ALA A 284 -0.49 -6.62 -4.22
N ASP A 285 -1.03 -7.46 -3.34
CA ASP A 285 -2.46 -7.77 -3.31
C ASP A 285 -3.27 -6.58 -2.76
N ALA A 286 -2.75 -5.84 -1.76
CA ALA A 286 -3.33 -4.59 -1.28
C ALA A 286 -3.36 -3.49 -2.36
N GLN A 287 -2.27 -3.36 -3.13
CA GLN A 287 -2.23 -2.41 -4.25
C GLN A 287 -3.27 -2.76 -5.31
N LYS A 288 -3.38 -4.06 -5.69
CA LYS A 288 -4.39 -4.50 -6.66
C LYS A 288 -5.81 -4.24 -6.16
N ALA A 289 -6.07 -4.43 -4.85
CA ALA A 289 -7.37 -4.16 -4.27
C ALA A 289 -7.71 -2.66 -4.33
N ALA A 290 -6.77 -1.80 -3.95
CA ALA A 290 -6.92 -0.35 -4.05
C ALA A 290 -7.12 0.10 -5.51
N ASP A 291 -6.30 -0.40 -6.44
CA ASP A 291 -6.39 -0.08 -7.86
C ASP A 291 -7.74 -0.53 -8.45
N PHE A 292 -8.22 -1.73 -8.07
CA PHE A 292 -9.52 -2.25 -8.50
C PHE A 292 -10.66 -1.32 -8.05
N ILE A 293 -10.67 -0.92 -6.77
CA ILE A 293 -11.70 -0.03 -6.22
C ILE A 293 -11.67 1.33 -6.92
N MET A 294 -10.48 1.91 -7.10
CA MET A 294 -10.32 3.20 -7.78
C MET A 294 -10.74 3.13 -9.25
N GLN A 295 -10.40 2.08 -9.97
CA GLN A 295 -10.74 1.93 -11.38
C GLN A 295 -12.23 1.67 -11.61
N ASN A 296 -12.80 0.71 -10.87
CA ASN A 296 -14.17 0.25 -11.15
C ASN A 296 -15.24 1.04 -10.41
N TRP A 297 -14.93 1.60 -9.25
CA TRP A 297 -15.95 2.32 -8.45
C TRP A 297 -15.76 3.83 -8.42
N VAL A 298 -14.68 4.36 -8.98
CA VAL A 298 -14.44 5.81 -9.13
C VAL A 298 -14.37 6.22 -10.59
N ASN A 299 -13.46 5.63 -11.39
CA ASN A 299 -13.12 6.14 -12.71
C ASN A 299 -14.03 5.67 -13.85
N ASP A 300 -14.46 4.38 -13.87
CA ASP A 300 -15.21 3.83 -15.00
C ASP A 300 -16.61 4.46 -15.19
N LYS A 301 -17.20 5.00 -14.12
CA LYS A 301 -18.51 5.66 -14.23
C LYS A 301 -18.43 7.18 -14.44
N ALA A 302 -17.28 7.80 -14.15
CA ALA A 302 -17.07 9.20 -14.57
C ALA A 302 -17.03 9.31 -16.11
N ALA A 303 -16.44 8.31 -16.80
CA ALA A 303 -16.44 8.25 -18.27
C ALA A 303 -17.86 7.98 -18.85
N ALA A 304 -18.73 7.25 -18.15
CA ALA A 304 -20.08 6.96 -18.59
C ALA A 304 -21.02 8.19 -18.45
N THR A 305 -20.83 8.99 -17.40
CA THR A 305 -21.63 10.22 -17.20
C THR A 305 -21.27 11.33 -18.16
N ASP A 306 -20.02 11.44 -18.61
CA ASP A 306 -19.61 12.42 -19.63
C ASP A 306 -20.16 12.05 -21.03
N THR A 307 -20.23 10.76 -21.36
CA THR A 307 -20.82 10.30 -22.64
C THR A 307 -22.34 10.50 -22.69
N ASP A 308 -23.04 10.32 -21.56
CA ASP A 308 -24.49 10.55 -21.50
C ASP A 308 -24.83 12.03 -21.50
N ALA A 309 -23.96 12.90 -20.96
CA ALA A 309 -24.13 14.35 -21.02
C ALA A 309 -23.86 14.92 -22.43
N GLU A 310 -22.92 14.37 -23.18
CA GLU A 310 -22.66 14.75 -24.57
C GLU A 310 -23.76 14.27 -25.52
N GLN A 311 -24.37 13.08 -25.27
CA GLN A 311 -25.51 12.58 -26.06
C GLN A 311 -26.83 13.28 -25.75
N ALA A 312 -26.99 13.87 -24.57
CA ALA A 312 -28.17 14.65 -24.22
C ALA A 312 -28.11 16.11 -24.71
N ALA A 313 -26.92 16.58 -25.12
CA ALA A 313 -26.68 17.93 -25.65
C ALA A 313 -26.61 18.01 -27.19
N ALA A 314 -26.72 16.89 -27.89
CA ALA A 314 -26.77 16.77 -29.36
C ALA A 314 -28.18 16.44 -29.86
#